data_8185957135112463632603a8146e7caf
#
_entry.id   8185957135112463632603a8146e7caf
#
_cell.length_a   1.000
_cell.length_b   1.000
_cell.length_c   1.000
_cell.angle_alpha   90.00
_cell.angle_beta   90.00
_cell.angle_gamma   90.00
#
_symmetry.space_group_name_H-M   'P 1'
#
loop_
_entity.id
_entity.type
_entity.pdbx_description
1 polymer ?
#
loop_
_entity_poly.entity_id
_entity_poly.type
_entity_poly.pdbx_seq_one_letter_code
_entity_poly.pdbx_strand_id
1 'polypeptide(L)'
;MKPFSAIREIARQLLRDEFQGDADQEFADDELDLHINKVLVEISNKRPYEVKETVESDGTREIALDAIKDLIGDKVIRVEYPTGNYPPSELKFSIFGNTLTLESKPTSGEYIYLYCHKVHQVTESASTLSPDLEEVLIEGVVASAGTAFLNNTRKQIVPSSMRLYQAWVDRQSINYQISLNQITRPKAWEF
;
A
#
# COMPACT_ATOMS: atom_id res chain seq x y z
N MET A 1 8.47 12.52 -5.35
CA MET A 1 7.70 11.97 -4.20
C MET A 1 6.77 13.04 -3.69
N LYS A 2 5.47 12.75 -3.69
CA LYS A 2 4.45 13.69 -3.21
C LYS A 2 4.14 13.40 -1.73
N PRO A 3 4.11 14.43 -0.86
CA PRO A 3 3.65 14.27 0.53
C PRO A 3 2.15 13.95 0.56
N PHE A 4 1.68 13.45 1.69
CA PHE A 4 0.30 13.04 1.89
C PHE A 4 -0.69 14.20 1.63
N SER A 5 -0.36 15.41 2.13
CA SER A 5 -1.11 16.64 1.87
C SER A 5 -1.22 16.98 0.38
N ALA A 6 -0.13 16.81 -0.40
CA ALA A 6 -0.18 17.07 -1.83
C ALA A 6 -1.06 16.06 -2.60
N ILE A 7 -1.14 14.81 -2.13
CA ILE A 7 -2.05 13.81 -2.73
C ILE A 7 -3.51 14.22 -2.48
N ARG A 8 -3.85 14.66 -1.26
CA ARG A 8 -5.18 15.19 -0.95
C ARG A 8 -5.54 16.37 -1.84
N GLU A 9 -4.64 17.34 -1.96
CA GLU A 9 -4.82 18.53 -2.79
C GLU A 9 -5.12 18.16 -4.25
N ILE A 10 -4.30 17.29 -4.85
CA ILE A 10 -4.50 16.83 -6.24
C ILE A 10 -5.82 16.07 -6.37
N ALA A 11 -6.16 15.22 -5.40
CA ALA A 11 -7.43 14.49 -5.42
C ALA A 11 -8.63 15.46 -5.38
N ARG A 12 -8.59 16.51 -4.53
CA ARG A 12 -9.60 17.57 -4.50
C ARG A 12 -9.73 18.30 -5.82
N GLN A 13 -8.61 18.71 -6.40
CA GLN A 13 -8.59 19.37 -7.72
C GLN A 13 -9.27 18.53 -8.79
N LEU A 14 -8.97 17.24 -8.83
CA LEU A 14 -9.57 16.32 -9.79
C LEU A 14 -11.05 16.05 -9.51
N LEU A 15 -11.45 15.97 -8.24
CA LEU A 15 -12.84 15.83 -7.81
C LEU A 15 -13.63 17.14 -7.95
N ARG A 16 -12.96 18.26 -8.27
CA ARG A 16 -13.52 19.61 -8.32
C ARG A 16 -14.09 20.07 -6.97
N ASP A 17 -13.44 19.60 -5.90
CA ASP A 17 -13.74 19.96 -4.51
C ASP A 17 -12.80 21.08 -4.02
N GLU A 18 -12.56 22.06 -4.91
CA GLU A 18 -11.73 23.22 -4.62
C GLU A 18 -12.62 24.32 -4.03
N PHE A 19 -12.59 24.47 -2.71
CA PHE A 19 -13.33 25.53 -2.03
C PHE A 19 -12.42 26.46 -1.23
N GLN A 20 -12.90 27.68 -1.04
CA GLN A 20 -12.18 28.74 -0.33
C GLN A 20 -12.36 28.65 1.19
N GLY A 21 -12.34 27.45 1.76
CA GLY A 21 -12.41 27.22 3.21
C GLY A 21 -12.94 25.83 3.57
N ASP A 22 -12.47 25.31 4.70
CA ASP A 22 -12.78 23.95 5.17
C ASP A 22 -14.29 23.67 5.36
N ALA A 23 -15.10 24.73 5.55
CA ALA A 23 -16.55 24.59 5.79
C ALA A 23 -17.36 24.23 4.53
N ASP A 24 -16.80 24.45 3.34
CA ASP A 24 -17.48 24.23 2.06
C ASP A 24 -16.91 23.04 1.27
N GLN A 25 -15.96 22.30 1.87
CA GLN A 25 -15.39 21.11 1.25
C GLN A 25 -16.37 19.95 1.34
N GLU A 26 -16.58 19.27 0.21
CA GLU A 26 -17.45 18.10 0.13
C GLU A 26 -16.79 16.85 0.72
N PHE A 27 -15.45 16.77 0.66
CA PHE A 27 -14.65 15.69 1.24
C PHE A 27 -13.78 16.22 2.37
N ALA A 28 -14.03 15.76 3.59
CA ALA A 28 -13.16 16.04 4.72
C ALA A 28 -11.78 15.38 4.54
N ASP A 29 -10.74 15.92 5.20
CA ASP A 29 -9.38 15.38 5.13
C ASP A 29 -9.32 13.92 5.56
N ASP A 30 -9.98 13.58 6.66
CA ASP A 30 -10.04 12.23 7.20
C ASP A 30 -10.76 11.24 6.26
N GLU A 31 -11.76 11.71 5.51
CA GLU A 31 -12.44 10.90 4.50
C GLU A 31 -11.50 10.59 3.32
N LEU A 32 -10.79 11.60 2.80
CA LEU A 32 -9.78 11.37 1.77
C LEU A 32 -8.65 10.45 2.25
N ASP A 33 -8.25 10.56 3.51
CA ASP A 33 -7.23 9.69 4.11
C ASP A 33 -7.68 8.23 4.13
N LEU A 34 -8.95 7.96 4.40
CA LEU A 34 -9.49 6.59 4.31
C LEU A 34 -9.40 6.05 2.88
N HIS A 35 -9.72 6.87 1.87
CA HIS A 35 -9.60 6.48 0.47
C HIS A 35 -8.14 6.27 0.07
N ILE A 36 -7.20 7.13 0.49
CA ILE A 36 -5.77 6.98 0.24
C ILE A 36 -5.26 5.67 0.84
N ASN A 37 -5.55 5.41 2.11
CA ASN A 37 -5.09 4.20 2.79
C ASN A 37 -5.67 2.92 2.14
N LYS A 38 -6.93 2.94 1.75
CA LYS A 38 -7.56 1.83 1.03
C LYS A 38 -6.83 1.53 -0.28
N VAL A 39 -6.57 2.54 -1.09
CA VAL A 39 -5.90 2.38 -2.39
C VAL A 39 -4.44 1.96 -2.21
N LEU A 40 -3.73 2.45 -1.18
CA LEU A 40 -2.39 1.99 -0.83
C LEU A 40 -2.35 0.48 -0.57
N VAL A 41 -3.33 -0.06 0.15
CA VAL A 41 -3.44 -1.50 0.37
C VAL A 41 -3.72 -2.25 -0.95
N GLU A 42 -4.59 -1.74 -1.81
CA GLU A 42 -4.88 -2.34 -3.12
C GLU A 42 -3.64 -2.40 -4.02
N ILE A 43 -2.88 -1.30 -4.10
CA ILE A 43 -1.61 -1.23 -4.82
C ILE A 43 -0.60 -2.22 -4.24
N SER A 44 -0.46 -2.24 -2.91
CA SER A 44 0.49 -3.10 -2.21
C SER A 44 0.19 -4.58 -2.36
N ASN A 45 -1.08 -4.96 -2.53
CA ASN A 45 -1.46 -6.34 -2.86
C ASN A 45 -1.00 -6.76 -4.26
N LYS A 46 -0.84 -5.82 -5.18
CA LYS A 46 -0.34 -6.07 -6.54
C LYS A 46 1.18 -5.96 -6.62
N ARG A 47 1.73 -4.91 -6.05
CA ARG A 47 3.15 -4.62 -6.02
C ARG A 47 3.53 -4.15 -4.60
N PRO A 48 3.90 -5.08 -3.70
CA PRO A 48 4.25 -4.75 -2.32
C PRO A 48 5.54 -3.94 -2.24
N TYR A 49 5.71 -3.22 -1.15
CA TYR A 49 6.99 -2.63 -0.78
C TYR A 49 7.90 -3.71 -0.22
N GLU A 50 8.97 -4.02 -0.97
CA GLU A 50 9.96 -5.00 -0.56
C GLU A 50 10.98 -4.35 0.36
N VAL A 51 11.19 -4.95 1.52
CA VAL A 51 12.11 -4.43 2.54
C VAL A 51 12.87 -5.56 3.21
N LYS A 52 14.12 -5.28 3.58
CA LYS A 52 14.93 -6.17 4.40
C LYS A 52 14.85 -5.73 5.85
N GLU A 53 14.25 -6.57 6.69
CA GLU A 53 14.18 -6.39 8.13
C GLU A 53 15.31 -7.16 8.81
N THR A 54 15.84 -6.60 9.90
CA THR A 54 16.87 -7.23 10.71
C THR A 54 16.27 -7.64 12.05
N VAL A 55 16.33 -8.93 12.36
CA VAL A 55 15.82 -9.48 13.62
C VAL A 55 16.99 -10.09 14.37
N GLU A 56 17.13 -9.78 15.64
CA GLU A 56 18.09 -10.45 16.53
C GLU A 56 17.49 -11.78 16.99
N SER A 57 18.25 -12.85 16.85
CA SER A 57 17.83 -14.19 17.27
C SER A 57 17.87 -14.33 18.79
N ASP A 58 16.82 -14.83 19.39
CA ASP A 58 16.78 -15.29 20.77
C ASP A 58 17.32 -16.73 20.96
N GLY A 59 17.76 -17.34 19.87
CA GLY A 59 18.21 -18.74 19.84
C GLY A 59 17.09 -19.74 19.76
N THR A 60 15.86 -19.35 19.44
CA THR A 60 14.75 -20.26 19.10
C THR A 60 14.60 -20.39 17.58
N ARG A 61 13.73 -21.31 17.16
CA ARG A 61 13.38 -21.47 15.74
C ARG A 61 12.20 -20.58 15.33
N GLU A 62 11.54 -19.96 16.28
CA GLU A 62 10.31 -19.23 16.05
C GLU A 62 10.56 -17.74 16.12
N ILE A 63 10.01 -17.02 15.15
CA ILE A 63 10.05 -15.55 15.09
C ILE A 63 8.61 -15.07 15.02
N ALA A 64 8.22 -14.24 15.99
CA ALA A 64 6.91 -13.60 16.01
C ALA A 64 6.87 -12.46 14.97
N LEU A 65 6.01 -12.58 13.97
CA LEU A 65 5.85 -11.58 12.90
C LEU A 65 5.04 -10.35 13.34
N ASP A 66 4.35 -10.41 14.48
CA ASP A 66 3.58 -9.28 15.03
C ASP A 66 4.47 -8.05 15.37
N ALA A 67 5.77 -8.30 15.62
CA ALA A 67 6.74 -7.22 15.85
C ALA A 67 7.08 -6.44 14.58
N ILE A 68 6.82 -7.01 13.40
CA ILE A 68 7.10 -6.39 12.10
C ILE A 68 5.79 -5.79 11.57
N LYS A 69 5.71 -4.47 11.56
CA LYS A 69 4.51 -3.75 11.14
C LYS A 69 4.30 -3.83 9.63
N ASP A 70 3.04 -3.70 9.24
CA ASP A 70 2.60 -3.46 7.85
C ASP A 70 2.90 -4.60 6.87
N LEU A 71 3.11 -5.82 7.38
CA LEU A 71 3.27 -7.01 6.54
C LEU A 71 1.99 -7.32 5.76
N ILE A 72 2.16 -7.67 4.47
CA ILE A 72 1.03 -7.95 3.56
C ILE A 72 1.31 -9.16 2.67
N GLY A 73 0.27 -9.88 2.29
CA GLY A 73 0.35 -11.01 1.38
C GLY A 73 1.28 -12.12 1.90
N ASP A 74 2.23 -12.52 1.07
CA ASP A 74 3.32 -13.44 1.45
C ASP A 74 4.31 -12.65 2.32
N LYS A 75 4.02 -12.54 3.60
CA LYS A 75 4.67 -11.68 4.59
C LYS A 75 6.20 -11.68 4.52
N VAL A 76 6.81 -12.86 4.40
CA VAL A 76 8.26 -13.07 4.29
C VAL A 76 8.51 -13.94 3.06
N ILE A 77 9.37 -13.46 2.17
CA ILE A 77 9.71 -14.15 0.91
C ILE A 77 11.04 -14.90 0.98
N ARG A 78 11.95 -14.46 1.83
CA ARG A 78 13.25 -15.09 2.03
C ARG A 78 13.78 -14.80 3.42
N VAL A 79 14.52 -15.74 3.96
CA VAL A 79 15.28 -15.63 5.20
C VAL A 79 16.75 -15.86 4.90
N GLU A 80 17.63 -14.96 5.32
CA GLU A 80 19.08 -15.09 5.20
C GLU A 80 19.70 -15.33 6.57
N TYR A 81 20.37 -16.47 6.69
CA TYR A 81 21.15 -16.83 7.86
C TYR A 81 22.14 -17.96 7.53
N PRO A 82 23.41 -17.89 7.96
CA PRO A 82 24.06 -16.73 8.61
C PRO A 82 24.13 -15.51 7.70
N THR A 83 24.05 -14.32 8.30
CA THR A 83 24.08 -13.06 7.55
C THR A 83 25.48 -12.69 7.08
N GLY A 84 25.56 -11.95 5.95
CA GLY A 84 26.81 -11.37 5.46
C GLY A 84 27.67 -12.29 4.60
N ASN A 85 27.20 -13.48 4.27
CA ASN A 85 27.84 -14.38 3.30
C ASN A 85 27.61 -13.91 1.85
N TYR A 86 28.56 -14.24 0.97
CA TYR A 86 28.37 -14.06 -0.47
C TYR A 86 28.71 -15.38 -1.21
N PRO A 87 27.77 -15.96 -1.97
CA PRO A 87 26.36 -15.54 -2.07
C PRO A 87 25.59 -15.63 -0.74
N PRO A 88 24.48 -14.88 -0.58
CA PRO A 88 23.69 -14.93 0.65
C PRO A 88 23.19 -16.33 0.98
N SER A 89 23.33 -16.74 2.24
CA SER A 89 22.87 -18.06 2.71
C SER A 89 21.38 -18.02 2.94
N GLU A 90 20.63 -18.86 2.26
CA GLU A 90 19.17 -18.96 2.43
C GLU A 90 18.82 -20.03 3.45
N LEU A 91 18.00 -19.64 4.45
CA LEU A 91 17.47 -20.56 5.45
C LEU A 91 15.98 -20.83 5.15
N LYS A 92 15.64 -22.10 5.02
CA LYS A 92 14.24 -22.50 4.80
C LYS A 92 13.38 -22.22 6.04
N PHE A 93 12.14 -21.87 5.78
CA PHE A 93 11.17 -21.54 6.82
C PHE A 93 9.76 -21.94 6.41
N SER A 94 8.86 -21.92 7.38
CA SER A 94 7.42 -22.00 7.17
C SER A 94 6.72 -20.91 8.00
N ILE A 95 5.55 -20.46 7.54
CA ILE A 95 4.74 -19.49 8.26
C ILE A 95 3.39 -20.13 8.58
N PHE A 96 3.00 -20.05 9.84
CA PHE A 96 1.67 -20.40 10.29
C PHE A 96 1.10 -19.26 11.15
N GLY A 97 0.03 -18.66 10.68
CA GLY A 97 -0.52 -17.44 11.30
C GLY A 97 0.48 -16.30 11.33
N ASN A 98 0.89 -15.86 12.50
CA ASN A 98 1.87 -14.82 12.73
C ASN A 98 3.22 -15.33 13.25
N THR A 99 3.47 -16.62 13.13
CA THR A 99 4.73 -17.25 13.55
C THR A 99 5.49 -17.77 12.34
N LEU A 100 6.72 -17.33 12.18
CA LEU A 100 7.68 -17.87 11.22
C LEU A 100 8.54 -18.89 11.94
N THR A 101 8.58 -20.13 11.44
CA THR A 101 9.39 -21.22 11.99
C THR A 101 10.52 -21.56 11.04
N LEU A 102 11.76 -21.44 11.52
CA LEU A 102 12.99 -21.72 10.79
C LEU A 102 13.28 -23.23 10.72
N GLU A 103 13.89 -23.72 9.63
CA GLU A 103 14.32 -25.10 9.49
C GLU A 103 15.38 -25.49 10.54
N SER A 104 16.33 -24.58 10.80
CA SER A 104 17.38 -24.78 11.81
C SER A 104 17.36 -23.68 12.86
N LYS A 105 17.92 -23.99 14.02
CA LYS A 105 18.01 -23.08 15.16
C LYS A 105 19.18 -22.12 14.95
N PRO A 106 18.95 -20.79 14.89
CA PRO A 106 20.04 -19.82 14.83
C PRO A 106 20.72 -19.66 16.20
N THR A 107 21.90 -19.10 16.20
CA THR A 107 22.62 -18.76 17.44
C THR A 107 21.96 -17.53 18.10
N SER A 108 21.80 -17.57 19.41
CA SER A 108 21.27 -16.44 20.16
C SER A 108 22.21 -15.24 20.08
N GLY A 109 21.65 -14.04 19.85
CA GLY A 109 22.37 -12.80 19.67
C GLY A 109 22.90 -12.54 18.25
N GLU A 110 22.75 -13.49 17.33
CA GLU A 110 23.08 -13.26 15.91
C GLU A 110 21.90 -12.63 15.16
N TYR A 111 22.21 -11.92 14.09
CA TYR A 111 21.19 -11.29 13.26
C TYR A 111 20.67 -12.25 12.16
N ILE A 112 19.38 -12.13 11.89
CA ILE A 112 18.68 -12.79 10.81
C ILE A 112 18.11 -11.68 9.90
N TYR A 113 18.28 -11.82 8.59
CA TYR A 113 17.63 -10.91 7.63
C TYR A 113 16.37 -11.55 7.07
N LEU A 114 15.26 -10.86 7.26
CA LEU A 114 13.96 -11.22 6.69
C LEU A 114 13.66 -10.30 5.51
N TYR A 115 13.47 -10.84 4.34
CA TYR A 115 13.02 -10.11 3.17
C TYR A 115 11.49 -10.16 3.16
N CYS A 116 10.88 -9.00 3.34
CA CYS A 116 9.45 -8.90 3.64
C CYS A 116 8.70 -8.10 2.58
N HIS A 117 7.42 -8.45 2.42
CA HIS A 117 6.43 -7.65 1.72
C HIS A 117 5.65 -6.79 2.71
N LYS A 118 5.65 -5.48 2.49
CA LYS A 118 4.92 -4.50 3.31
C LYS A 118 3.95 -3.68 2.50
N VAL A 119 2.99 -3.08 3.19
CA VAL A 119 2.13 -2.05 2.62
C VAL A 119 2.98 -0.82 2.30
N HIS A 120 2.77 -0.23 1.12
CA HIS A 120 3.34 1.07 0.81
C HIS A 120 2.83 2.13 1.79
N GLN A 121 3.71 3.06 2.13
CA GLN A 121 3.39 4.16 3.05
C GLN A 121 3.64 5.50 2.37
N VAL A 122 2.78 6.45 2.66
CA VAL A 122 2.95 7.85 2.32
C VAL A 122 2.78 8.65 3.60
N THR A 123 3.71 9.55 3.87
CA THR A 123 3.66 10.49 4.99
C THR A 123 3.90 11.91 4.49
N GLU A 124 3.86 12.91 5.36
CA GLU A 124 4.20 14.28 4.98
C GLU A 124 5.67 14.46 4.58
N SER A 125 6.55 13.56 5.03
CA SER A 125 7.99 13.66 4.81
C SER A 125 8.58 12.59 3.90
N ALA A 126 7.86 11.49 3.67
CA ALA A 126 8.38 10.34 2.94
C ALA A 126 7.27 9.55 2.23
N SER A 127 7.64 8.91 1.12
CA SER A 127 6.79 7.95 0.42
C SER A 127 7.64 6.76 -0.04
N THR A 128 7.09 5.57 0.05
CA THR A 128 7.70 4.35 -0.50
C THR A 128 7.27 4.06 -1.94
N LEU A 129 6.36 4.89 -2.49
CA LEU A 129 5.86 4.73 -3.85
C LEU A 129 6.88 5.24 -4.87
N SER A 130 6.99 4.52 -5.99
CA SER A 130 7.61 5.04 -7.20
C SER A 130 6.67 6.04 -7.92
N PRO A 131 7.18 6.91 -8.80
CA PRO A 131 6.35 7.90 -9.49
C PRO A 131 5.16 7.30 -10.26
N ASP A 132 5.34 6.12 -10.87
CA ASP A 132 4.28 5.39 -11.56
C ASP A 132 3.17 4.93 -10.60
N LEU A 133 3.54 4.48 -9.40
CA LEU A 133 2.55 4.09 -8.37
C LEU A 133 1.87 5.31 -7.72
N GLU A 134 2.54 6.46 -7.66
CA GLU A 134 1.90 7.71 -7.19
C GLU A 134 0.75 8.14 -8.12
N GLU A 135 0.90 7.98 -9.44
CA GLU A 135 -0.16 8.26 -10.41
C GLU A 135 -1.35 7.32 -10.21
N VAL A 136 -1.08 6.01 -10.09
CA VAL A 136 -2.13 5.01 -9.82
C VAL A 136 -2.84 5.26 -8.49
N LEU A 137 -2.10 5.70 -7.46
CA LEU A 137 -2.70 6.08 -6.18
C LEU A 137 -3.70 7.22 -6.36
N ILE A 138 -3.32 8.30 -7.06
CA ILE A 138 -4.19 9.45 -7.29
C ILE A 138 -5.45 9.04 -8.06
N GLU A 139 -5.30 8.27 -9.16
CA GLU A 139 -6.43 7.74 -9.92
C GLU A 139 -7.38 6.90 -9.04
N GLY A 140 -6.82 6.04 -8.21
CA GLY A 140 -7.59 5.19 -7.29
C GLY A 140 -8.35 5.99 -6.23
N VAL A 141 -7.71 7.00 -5.64
CA VAL A 141 -8.35 7.89 -4.65
C VAL A 141 -9.51 8.63 -5.28
N VAL A 142 -9.33 9.23 -6.44
CA VAL A 142 -10.37 9.96 -7.18
C VAL A 142 -11.54 9.02 -7.53
N ALA A 143 -11.27 7.82 -8.02
CA ALA A 143 -12.28 6.82 -8.33
C ALA A 143 -13.06 6.37 -7.08
N SER A 144 -12.34 6.08 -5.98
CA SER A 144 -12.93 5.60 -4.73
C SER A 144 -13.77 6.68 -4.04
N ALA A 145 -13.25 7.89 -3.88
CA ALA A 145 -13.95 9.02 -3.27
C ALA A 145 -15.16 9.45 -4.11
N GLY A 146 -14.99 9.62 -5.42
CA GLY A 146 -16.08 9.97 -6.31
C GLY A 146 -17.23 8.95 -6.32
N THR A 147 -16.89 7.64 -6.23
CA THR A 147 -17.90 6.58 -6.11
C THR A 147 -18.64 6.64 -4.77
N ALA A 148 -17.93 6.89 -3.67
CA ALA A 148 -18.54 7.05 -2.35
C ALA A 148 -19.51 8.24 -2.32
N PHE A 149 -19.09 9.39 -2.85
CA PHE A 149 -19.94 10.57 -2.99
C PHE A 149 -21.24 10.28 -3.75
N LEU A 150 -21.13 9.67 -4.93
CA LEU A 150 -22.31 9.32 -5.73
C LEU A 150 -23.25 8.36 -5.02
N ASN A 151 -22.74 7.40 -4.27
CA ASN A 151 -23.55 6.45 -3.51
C ASN A 151 -24.31 7.14 -2.35
N ASN A 152 -23.68 8.11 -1.72
CA ASN A 152 -24.30 8.90 -0.64
C ASN A 152 -25.37 9.86 -1.18
N THR A 153 -25.17 10.41 -2.36
CA THR A 153 -26.05 11.42 -2.98
C THR A 153 -27.20 10.81 -3.77
N ARG A 154 -27.18 9.52 -4.11
CA ARG A 154 -28.24 8.82 -4.87
C ARG A 154 -29.64 8.87 -4.28
N LYS A 155 -29.80 9.30 -3.04
CA LYS A 155 -31.11 9.46 -2.37
C LYS A 155 -31.81 10.78 -2.72
N GLN A 156 -31.15 11.70 -3.41
CA GLN A 156 -31.71 12.99 -3.83
C GLN A 156 -31.94 12.99 -5.35
N ILE A 157 -32.90 13.83 -5.80
CA ILE A 157 -33.20 13.99 -7.24
C ILE A 157 -31.95 14.50 -7.94
N VAL A 158 -31.38 13.67 -8.84
CA VAL A 158 -30.09 13.93 -9.47
C VAL A 158 -30.26 14.92 -10.62
N PRO A 159 -29.70 16.14 -10.55
CA PRO A 159 -29.66 17.09 -11.67
C PRO A 159 -28.89 16.50 -12.87
N SER A 160 -29.11 17.06 -14.08
CA SER A 160 -28.42 16.61 -15.30
C SER A 160 -26.88 16.68 -15.17
N SER A 161 -26.36 17.61 -14.37
CA SER A 161 -24.93 17.74 -14.05
C SER A 161 -24.37 16.52 -13.31
N MET A 162 -25.17 15.88 -12.45
CA MET A 162 -24.77 14.66 -11.74
C MET A 162 -24.62 13.45 -12.66
N ARG A 163 -25.36 13.38 -13.76
CA ARG A 163 -25.18 12.30 -14.75
C ARG A 163 -23.83 12.39 -15.46
N LEU A 164 -23.38 13.62 -15.74
CA LEU A 164 -22.06 13.85 -16.31
C LEU A 164 -20.96 13.50 -15.32
N TYR A 165 -21.15 13.86 -14.05
CA TYR A 165 -20.24 13.52 -12.98
C TYR A 165 -20.18 11.99 -12.76
N GLN A 166 -21.32 11.29 -12.77
CA GLN A 166 -21.37 9.83 -12.74
C GLN A 166 -20.57 9.20 -13.88
N ALA A 167 -20.79 9.63 -15.11
CA ALA A 167 -20.08 9.08 -16.27
C ALA A 167 -18.55 9.34 -16.17
N TRP A 168 -18.16 10.49 -15.60
CA TRP A 168 -16.77 10.80 -15.36
C TRP A 168 -16.16 9.90 -14.28
N VAL A 169 -16.83 9.68 -13.14
CA VAL A 169 -16.39 8.78 -12.06
C VAL A 169 -16.29 7.34 -12.56
N ASP A 170 -17.27 6.88 -13.33
CA ASP A 170 -17.25 5.53 -13.93
C ASP A 170 -16.00 5.36 -14.82
N ARG A 171 -15.67 6.37 -15.60
CA ARG A 171 -14.45 6.39 -16.43
C ARG A 171 -13.18 6.37 -15.60
N GLN A 172 -13.10 7.16 -14.50
CA GLN A 172 -11.95 7.13 -13.60
C GLN A 172 -11.79 5.75 -12.95
N SER A 173 -12.89 5.12 -12.55
CA SER A 173 -12.88 3.76 -11.97
C SER A 173 -12.35 2.73 -12.97
N ILE A 174 -12.72 2.82 -14.25
CA ILE A 174 -12.22 1.93 -15.31
C ILE A 174 -10.72 2.18 -15.53
N ASN A 175 -10.29 3.43 -15.63
CA ASN A 175 -8.88 3.79 -15.80
C ASN A 175 -8.03 3.26 -14.65
N TYR A 176 -8.47 3.49 -13.42
CA TYR A 176 -7.80 2.96 -12.24
C TYR A 176 -7.65 1.43 -12.27
N GLN A 177 -8.71 0.70 -12.62
CA GLN A 177 -8.64 -0.76 -12.72
C GLN A 177 -7.66 -1.22 -13.81
N ILE A 178 -7.59 -0.51 -14.93
CA ILE A 178 -6.61 -0.78 -15.99
C ILE A 178 -5.20 -0.55 -15.45
N SER A 179 -4.93 0.62 -14.85
CA SER A 179 -3.62 0.98 -14.28
C SER A 179 -3.21 -0.01 -13.20
N LEU A 180 -4.12 -0.37 -12.29
CA LEU A 180 -3.87 -1.33 -11.22
C LEU A 180 -3.53 -2.74 -11.76
N ASN A 181 -4.16 -3.16 -12.84
CA ASN A 181 -3.86 -4.45 -13.48
C ASN A 181 -2.57 -4.45 -14.29
N GLN A 182 -2.08 -3.29 -14.71
CA GLN A 182 -0.79 -3.13 -15.38
C GLN A 182 0.39 -3.13 -14.41
N ILE A 183 0.15 -2.93 -13.13
CA ILE A 183 1.20 -3.03 -12.10
C ILE A 183 1.66 -4.48 -12.04
N THR A 184 2.86 -4.73 -12.56
CA THR A 184 3.50 -6.04 -12.46
C THR A 184 4.28 -6.12 -11.15
N ARG A 185 4.19 -7.27 -10.46
CA ARG A 185 5.12 -7.56 -9.37
C ARG A 185 6.53 -7.51 -9.94
N PRO A 186 7.50 -6.89 -9.24
CA PRO A 186 8.89 -7.04 -9.62
C PRO A 186 9.20 -8.54 -9.67
N LYS A 187 9.97 -8.97 -10.68
CA LYS A 187 10.43 -10.37 -10.73
C LYS A 187 11.18 -10.64 -9.44
N ALA A 188 10.80 -11.72 -8.75
CA ALA A 188 11.59 -12.21 -7.63
C ALA A 188 13.04 -12.31 -8.08
N TRP A 189 13.97 -11.84 -7.25
CA TRP A 189 15.40 -11.87 -7.52
C TRP A 189 15.80 -13.33 -7.79
N GLU A 190 15.96 -13.67 -9.07
CA GLU A 190 16.63 -14.92 -9.47
C GLU A 190 18.13 -14.69 -9.27
N PHE A 191 18.71 -15.29 -8.24
CA PHE A 191 20.14 -15.36 -8.00
C PHE A 191 20.68 -16.73 -8.46
#